data_4b67bfc39f998b94a3ddc4505110c8a1
#
_entry.id   4b67bfc39f998b94a3ddc4505110c8a1
#
_cell.length_a   1.000
_cell.length_b   1.000
_cell.length_c   1.000
_cell.angle_alpha   90.00
_cell.angle_beta   90.00
_cell.angle_gamma   90.00
#
_symmetry.space_group_name_H-M   'P 1'
#
loop_
_entity.id
_entity.type
_entity.pdbx_description
1 polymer ?
#
loop_
_entity_poly.entity_id
_entity_poly.type
_entity_poly.pdbx_seq_one_letter_code
_entity_poly.pdbx_strand_id
1 'polypeptide(L)'
;MGIGYFNKDKTPDFFVSFAQGTWPDLSWTKQAMIDGATGKIEFSDSLGYYQTSSPIAVDFNEDGVDEVLLNVDYQVLDSIGLKSFYNTLLVISFETKEVVTLVEGIPGHNVASTPWAGDLDNDGFLDIVYSVGTNQFKTYTFDGLRVNYIGTKIPMTPKHQWGAYMGSEYDGVFKKK
;
A
#
# COMPACT_ATOMS: atom_id res chain seq x y z
N MET A 1 1.08 -8.98 1.92
CA MET A 1 2.06 -8.85 3.03
C MET A 1 3.21 -8.00 2.53
N GLY A 2 3.68 -7.05 3.31
CA GLY A 2 4.93 -6.30 3.09
C GLY A 2 5.95 -6.66 4.16
N ILE A 3 7.23 -6.52 3.83
CA ILE A 3 8.35 -6.73 4.75
C ILE A 3 9.22 -5.47 4.69
N GLY A 4 9.58 -4.95 5.86
CA GLY A 4 10.40 -3.74 5.95
C GLY A 4 11.03 -3.61 7.33
N TYR A 5 11.78 -2.54 7.53
CA TYR A 5 12.29 -2.15 8.83
C TYR A 5 11.39 -1.03 9.38
N PHE A 6 10.25 -1.41 9.97
CA PHE A 6 9.22 -0.47 10.41
C PHE A 6 9.47 0.11 11.80
N ASN A 7 10.54 -0.32 12.46
CA ASN A 7 11.04 0.22 13.72
C ASN A 7 12.57 0.26 13.72
N LYS A 8 13.19 0.74 14.82
CA LYS A 8 14.64 0.96 14.92
C LYS A 8 15.44 -0.24 15.47
N ASP A 9 14.85 -1.41 15.60
CA ASP A 9 15.52 -2.56 16.22
C ASP A 9 16.39 -3.39 15.25
N LYS A 10 16.36 -3.07 13.95
CA LYS A 10 17.12 -3.73 12.88
C LYS A 10 16.71 -5.19 12.58
N THR A 11 15.56 -5.60 13.08
CA THR A 11 14.93 -6.87 12.69
C THR A 11 13.84 -6.58 11.67
N PRO A 12 13.76 -7.32 10.55
CA PRO A 12 12.69 -7.12 9.59
C PRO A 12 11.32 -7.39 10.22
N ASP A 13 10.38 -6.47 9.98
CA ASP A 13 9.02 -6.51 10.44
C ASP A 13 8.06 -6.92 9.32
N PHE A 14 6.82 -7.24 9.70
CA PHE A 14 5.79 -7.67 8.77
C PHE A 14 4.59 -6.74 8.81
N PHE A 15 4.17 -6.29 7.65
CA PHE A 15 2.88 -5.64 7.49
C PHE A 15 1.90 -6.60 6.83
N VAL A 16 0.77 -6.84 7.48
CA VAL A 16 -0.23 -7.80 7.03
C VAL A 16 -1.61 -7.16 6.98
N SER A 17 -2.44 -7.66 6.08
CA SER A 17 -3.84 -7.27 5.96
C SER A 17 -4.72 -8.49 6.09
N PHE A 18 -5.81 -8.32 6.81
CA PHE A 18 -6.86 -9.31 7.01
C PHE A 18 -8.16 -8.74 6.46
N ALA A 19 -8.95 -9.58 5.80
CA ALA A 19 -10.29 -9.23 5.37
C ALA A 19 -11.34 -10.03 6.16
N GLN A 20 -12.45 -9.37 6.49
CA GLN A 20 -13.63 -10.04 7.04
C GLN A 20 -14.74 -10.02 6.01
N GLY A 21 -15.56 -11.06 6.02
CA GLY A 21 -16.68 -11.25 5.10
C GLY A 21 -16.47 -12.47 4.22
N THR A 22 -17.38 -12.64 3.28
CA THR A 22 -17.30 -13.72 2.28
C THR A 22 -17.04 -13.10 0.92
N TRP A 23 -16.02 -13.60 0.23
CA TRP A 23 -15.70 -13.12 -1.11
C TRP A 23 -16.88 -13.33 -2.08
N PRO A 24 -17.25 -12.33 -2.92
CA PRO A 24 -16.62 -11.02 -3.07
C PRO A 24 -17.16 -9.93 -2.12
N ASP A 25 -18.06 -10.25 -1.22
CA ASP A 25 -18.73 -9.30 -0.32
C ASP A 25 -17.96 -9.18 1.01
N LEU A 26 -16.79 -8.55 0.94
CA LEU A 26 -16.02 -8.21 2.13
C LEU A 26 -16.67 -7.05 2.87
N SER A 27 -16.62 -7.08 4.20
CA SER A 27 -17.21 -6.04 5.04
C SER A 27 -16.20 -5.00 5.49
N TRP A 28 -14.94 -5.38 5.67
CA TRP A 28 -13.83 -4.48 6.00
C TRP A 28 -12.47 -5.18 5.86
N THR A 29 -11.42 -4.38 5.85
CA THR A 29 -10.04 -4.86 5.99
C THR A 29 -9.41 -4.30 7.28
N LYS A 30 -8.55 -5.07 7.89
CA LYS A 30 -7.74 -4.69 9.02
C LYS A 30 -6.28 -4.86 8.68
N GLN A 31 -5.48 -3.85 8.96
CA GLN A 31 -4.04 -3.84 8.76
C GLN A 31 -3.35 -3.95 10.12
N ALA A 32 -2.22 -4.63 10.15
CA ALA A 32 -1.38 -4.72 11.34
C ALA A 32 0.10 -4.76 10.98
N MET A 33 0.92 -4.06 11.76
CA MET A 33 2.37 -4.23 11.79
C MET A 33 2.71 -5.21 12.91
N ILE A 34 3.50 -6.20 12.59
CA ILE A 34 3.99 -7.22 13.51
C ILE A 34 5.51 -7.05 13.60
N ASP A 35 6.00 -6.75 14.78
CA ASP A 35 7.43 -6.68 15.11
C ASP A 35 8.07 -8.06 14.93
N GLY A 36 9.07 -8.13 14.07
CA GLY A 36 9.74 -9.37 13.73
C GLY A 36 10.63 -9.94 14.85
N ALA A 37 11.10 -9.10 15.76
CA ALA A 37 11.91 -9.52 16.89
C ALA A 37 11.07 -10.14 18.02
N THR A 38 9.86 -9.61 18.24
CA THR A 38 9.03 -9.99 19.39
C THR A 38 7.77 -10.75 19.01
N GLY A 39 7.33 -10.68 17.76
CA GLY A 39 6.06 -11.21 17.27
C GLY A 39 4.82 -10.46 17.76
N LYS A 40 4.99 -9.26 18.33
CA LYS A 40 3.88 -8.45 18.85
C LYS A 40 3.30 -7.55 17.75
N ILE A 41 2.00 -7.30 17.86
CA ILE A 41 1.35 -6.28 17.05
C ILE A 41 1.63 -4.91 17.68
N GLU A 42 2.36 -4.05 16.97
CA GLU A 42 2.68 -2.69 17.42
C GLU A 42 1.78 -1.60 16.82
N PHE A 43 1.16 -1.89 15.70
CA PHE A 43 0.18 -1.04 15.04
C PHE A 43 -0.98 -1.87 14.52
N SER A 44 -2.18 -1.33 14.57
CA SER A 44 -3.35 -1.95 13.95
C SER A 44 -4.40 -0.89 13.66
N ASP A 45 -4.92 -0.89 12.42
CA ASP A 45 -6.00 0.00 11.98
C ASP A 45 -6.93 -0.73 11.00
N SER A 46 -8.07 -0.11 10.68
CA SER A 46 -9.03 -0.61 9.69
C SER A 46 -9.18 0.39 8.58
N LEU A 47 -8.42 0.19 7.50
CA LEU A 47 -8.33 1.10 6.36
C LEU A 47 -8.97 0.45 5.12
N GLY A 48 -10.03 1.08 4.62
CA GLY A 48 -10.74 0.62 3.44
C GLY A 48 -11.62 -0.62 3.64
N TYR A 49 -12.35 -0.97 2.60
CA TYR A 49 -13.16 -2.20 2.51
C TYR A 49 -12.41 -3.33 1.82
N TYR A 50 -11.59 -2.97 0.82
CA TYR A 50 -10.83 -3.92 0.02
C TYR A 50 -9.37 -3.51 -0.03
N GLN A 51 -8.52 -4.49 0.16
CA GLN A 51 -7.10 -4.38 -0.11
C GLN A 51 -6.64 -5.70 -0.72
N THR A 52 -6.51 -5.73 -2.02
CA THR A 52 -6.11 -6.92 -2.78
C THR A 52 -4.68 -6.83 -3.30
N SER A 53 -4.11 -5.63 -3.32
CA SER A 53 -2.70 -5.39 -3.69
C SER A 53 -1.76 -5.67 -2.52
N SER A 54 -0.52 -6.01 -2.82
CA SER A 54 0.54 -6.08 -1.82
C SER A 54 0.96 -4.68 -1.39
N PRO A 55 1.15 -4.43 -0.08
CA PRO A 55 1.82 -3.22 0.38
C PRO A 55 3.32 -3.28 0.03
N ILE A 56 3.92 -2.13 -0.13
CA ILE A 56 5.37 -1.99 -0.29
C ILE A 56 5.97 -1.18 0.84
N ALA A 57 7.26 -1.41 1.13
CA ALA A 57 7.99 -0.75 2.21
C ALA A 57 9.03 0.20 1.61
N VAL A 58 8.94 1.47 1.96
CA VAL A 58 9.78 2.55 1.43
C VAL A 58 10.07 3.55 2.53
N ASP A 59 11.34 3.91 2.70
CA ASP A 59 11.77 4.97 3.60
C ASP A 59 11.52 6.33 2.91
N PHE A 60 10.35 6.93 3.14
CA PHE A 60 9.94 8.17 2.48
C PHE A 60 10.55 9.43 3.09
N ASN A 61 10.98 9.37 4.33
CA ASN A 61 11.50 10.52 5.07
C ASN A 61 13.01 10.44 5.34
N GLU A 62 13.68 9.37 4.86
CA GLU A 62 15.11 9.11 4.99
C GLU A 62 15.61 8.96 6.45
N ASP A 63 14.74 8.58 7.38
CA ASP A 63 15.11 8.39 8.79
C ASP A 63 15.68 6.99 9.10
N GLY A 64 15.69 6.10 8.11
CA GLY A 64 16.19 4.73 8.19
C GLY A 64 15.13 3.71 8.64
N VAL A 65 13.89 4.15 8.82
CA VAL A 65 12.71 3.33 9.08
C VAL A 65 11.82 3.36 7.83
N ASP A 66 11.30 2.21 7.43
CA ASP A 66 10.45 2.14 6.25
C ASP A 66 9.00 2.50 6.62
N GLU A 67 8.34 3.30 5.79
CA GLU A 67 6.89 3.45 5.77
C GLU A 67 6.25 2.41 4.85
N VAL A 68 4.95 2.18 5.06
CA VAL A 68 4.16 1.33 4.17
C VAL A 68 3.36 2.17 3.19
N LEU A 69 3.59 1.94 1.89
CA LEU A 69 2.71 2.43 0.83
C LEU A 69 1.62 1.39 0.57
N LEU A 70 0.38 1.81 0.71
CA LEU A 70 -0.79 0.94 0.68
C LEU A 70 -1.86 1.48 -0.24
N ASN A 71 -2.36 0.61 -1.13
CA ASN A 71 -3.50 0.92 -1.97
C ASN A 71 -4.75 0.24 -1.40
N VAL A 72 -5.78 1.02 -1.07
CA VAL A 72 -7.03 0.55 -0.49
C VAL A 72 -8.24 1.06 -1.28
N ASP A 73 -9.32 0.29 -1.28
CA ASP A 73 -10.58 0.71 -1.88
C ASP A 73 -11.63 0.95 -0.79
N TYR A 74 -12.32 2.07 -0.91
CA TYR A 74 -13.47 2.40 -0.08
C TYR A 74 -14.76 2.16 -0.85
N GLN A 75 -15.77 1.67 -0.15
CA GLN A 75 -17.12 1.51 -0.67
C GLN A 75 -18.02 2.59 -0.09
N VAL A 76 -18.71 3.28 -0.95
CA VAL A 76 -19.75 4.25 -0.58
C VAL A 76 -21.11 3.72 -1.06
N LEU A 77 -22.10 3.82 -0.19
CA LEU A 77 -23.50 3.55 -0.52
C LEU A 77 -24.23 4.89 -0.68
N ASP A 78 -24.91 5.06 -1.79
CA ASP A 78 -25.80 6.23 -1.94
C ASP A 78 -27.14 6.04 -1.20
N SER A 79 -28.02 7.04 -1.27
CA SER A 79 -29.31 7.04 -0.59
C SER A 79 -30.29 5.96 -1.09
N ILE A 80 -30.04 5.36 -2.25
CA ILE A 80 -30.84 4.27 -2.81
C ILE A 80 -30.13 2.90 -2.73
N GLY A 81 -28.98 2.86 -2.04
CA GLY A 81 -28.22 1.63 -1.84
C GLY A 81 -27.31 1.22 -3.00
N LEU A 82 -27.08 2.10 -3.98
CA LEU A 82 -26.11 1.84 -5.03
C LEU A 82 -24.69 1.92 -4.47
N LYS A 83 -23.90 0.89 -4.72
CA LYS A 83 -22.48 0.81 -4.33
C LYS A 83 -21.62 1.56 -5.33
N SER A 84 -20.69 2.36 -4.81
CA SER A 84 -19.61 2.97 -5.57
C SER A 84 -18.27 2.71 -4.90
N PHE A 85 -17.23 2.49 -5.68
CA PHE A 85 -15.88 2.22 -5.19
C PHE A 85 -14.96 3.39 -5.52
N TYR A 86 -14.10 3.71 -4.57
CA TYR A 86 -13.10 4.78 -4.69
C TYR A 86 -11.77 4.25 -4.19
N ASN A 87 -10.76 4.40 -5.00
CA ASN A 87 -9.39 3.99 -4.67
C ASN A 87 -8.64 5.11 -3.96
N THR A 88 -7.84 4.75 -2.99
CA THR A 88 -7.05 5.66 -2.18
C THR A 88 -5.65 5.09 -1.98
N LEU A 89 -4.63 5.93 -2.14
CA LEU A 89 -3.23 5.58 -1.90
C LEU A 89 -2.79 6.21 -0.57
N LEU A 90 -2.34 5.39 0.35
CA LEU A 90 -1.97 5.76 1.71
C LEU A 90 -0.50 5.47 1.99
N VAL A 91 0.11 6.29 2.83
CA VAL A 91 1.40 6.01 3.49
C VAL A 91 1.15 5.89 5.00
N ILE A 92 1.69 4.85 5.60
CA ILE A 92 1.58 4.60 7.04
C ILE A 92 2.97 4.65 7.64
N SER A 93 3.20 5.59 8.56
CA SER A 93 4.40 5.65 9.39
C SER A 93 4.13 5.00 10.73
N PHE A 94 4.95 4.01 11.07
CA PHE A 94 4.81 3.31 12.35
C PHE A 94 5.52 4.06 13.48
N GLU A 95 6.48 4.91 13.17
CA GLU A 95 7.13 5.74 14.17
C GLU A 95 6.18 6.82 14.72
N THR A 96 5.52 7.56 13.82
CA THR A 96 4.57 8.62 14.22
C THR A 96 3.16 8.12 14.49
N LYS A 97 2.84 6.88 14.09
CA LYS A 97 1.48 6.30 14.08
C LYS A 97 0.50 7.05 13.18
N GLU A 98 1.02 7.74 12.17
CA GLU A 98 0.22 8.52 11.24
C GLU A 98 -0.12 7.73 9.98
N VAL A 99 -1.33 7.97 9.47
CA VAL A 99 -1.79 7.52 8.16
C VAL A 99 -1.98 8.75 7.29
N VAL A 100 -1.16 8.88 6.26
CA VAL A 100 -1.18 10.00 5.32
C VAL A 100 -1.82 9.56 4.01
N THR A 101 -2.82 10.31 3.57
CA THR A 101 -3.43 10.11 2.26
C THR A 101 -2.63 10.83 1.18
N LEU A 102 -2.00 10.09 0.28
CA LEU A 102 -1.30 10.66 -0.88
C LEU A 102 -2.26 11.01 -2.00
N VAL A 103 -3.21 10.13 -2.27
CA VAL A 103 -4.23 10.32 -3.30
C VAL A 103 -5.55 9.79 -2.79
N GLU A 104 -6.60 10.61 -2.84
CA GLU A 104 -7.90 10.29 -2.29
C GLU A 104 -8.98 10.22 -3.37
N GLY A 105 -9.87 9.25 -3.23
CA GLY A 105 -11.17 9.25 -3.88
C GLY A 105 -11.17 9.10 -5.40
N ILE A 106 -10.21 8.39 -5.98
CA ILE A 106 -10.23 8.09 -7.42
C ILE A 106 -11.38 7.11 -7.71
N PRO A 107 -12.38 7.48 -8.55
CA PRO A 107 -13.44 6.57 -8.93
C PRO A 107 -12.90 5.30 -9.59
N GLY A 108 -13.29 4.15 -9.06
CA GLY A 108 -12.80 2.84 -9.47
C GLY A 108 -12.20 2.06 -8.30
N HIS A 109 -11.53 0.97 -8.60
CA HIS A 109 -10.92 0.12 -7.58
C HIS A 109 -9.63 -0.52 -8.08
N ASN A 110 -8.75 -0.84 -7.15
CA ASN A 110 -7.54 -1.60 -7.42
C ASN A 110 -7.80 -3.08 -7.20
N VAL A 111 -7.46 -3.93 -8.16
CA VAL A 111 -7.52 -5.38 -7.99
C VAL A 111 -6.14 -5.96 -8.25
N ALA A 112 -5.51 -6.39 -7.18
CA ALA A 112 -4.23 -7.12 -7.18
C ALA A 112 -3.07 -6.39 -7.88
N SER A 113 -3.18 -5.08 -8.13
CA SER A 113 -2.10 -4.30 -8.72
C SER A 113 -1.29 -3.61 -7.63
N THR A 114 -0.14 -4.18 -7.31
CA THR A 114 0.79 -3.62 -6.34
C THR A 114 1.37 -2.32 -6.87
N PRO A 115 1.42 -1.24 -6.07
CA PRO A 115 2.17 -0.05 -6.42
C PRO A 115 3.65 -0.38 -6.66
N TRP A 116 4.31 0.45 -7.43
CA TRP A 116 5.74 0.40 -7.63
C TRP A 116 6.36 1.72 -7.16
N ALA A 117 7.50 1.64 -6.51
CA ALA A 117 8.28 2.80 -6.09
C ALA A 117 9.73 2.63 -6.53
N GLY A 118 10.27 3.63 -7.20
CA GLY A 118 11.62 3.64 -7.75
C GLY A 118 11.85 4.92 -8.55
N ASP A 119 12.99 5.04 -9.20
CA ASP A 119 13.33 6.16 -10.09
C ASP A 119 13.01 5.75 -11.53
N LEU A 120 11.88 6.21 -12.05
CA LEU A 120 11.35 5.79 -13.36
C LEU A 120 11.99 6.57 -14.52
N ASP A 121 12.26 7.85 -14.33
CA ASP A 121 12.78 8.74 -15.35
C ASP A 121 14.27 9.05 -15.22
N ASN A 122 14.94 8.46 -14.22
CA ASN A 122 16.36 8.59 -13.90
C ASN A 122 16.75 10.03 -13.51
N ASP A 123 15.87 10.73 -12.81
CA ASP A 123 16.15 12.07 -12.27
C ASP A 123 16.77 12.07 -10.87
N GLY A 124 16.89 10.88 -10.27
CA GLY A 124 17.46 10.67 -8.94
C GLY A 124 16.45 10.81 -7.80
N PHE A 125 15.17 10.98 -8.09
CA PHE A 125 14.11 11.04 -7.10
C PHE A 125 13.19 9.82 -7.16
N LEU A 126 12.47 9.60 -6.06
CA LEU A 126 11.53 8.49 -5.94
C LEU A 126 10.24 8.80 -6.70
N ASP A 127 9.84 7.88 -7.53
CA ASP A 127 8.56 7.88 -8.24
C ASP A 127 7.64 6.80 -7.70
N ILE A 128 6.34 7.06 -7.80
CA ILE A 128 5.31 6.08 -7.45
C ILE A 128 4.43 5.84 -8.67
N VAL A 129 4.28 4.57 -9.06
CA VAL A 129 3.35 4.14 -10.10
C VAL A 129 2.29 3.24 -9.49
N TYR A 130 1.03 3.53 -9.76
CA TYR A 130 -0.09 2.72 -9.28
C TYR A 130 -1.22 2.68 -10.31
N SER A 131 -2.09 1.70 -10.21
CA SER A 131 -3.18 1.55 -11.16
C SER A 131 -4.55 1.46 -10.50
N VAL A 132 -5.58 1.89 -11.24
CA VAL A 132 -6.97 1.85 -10.82
C VAL A 132 -7.83 1.36 -11.99
N GLY A 133 -8.64 0.34 -11.76
CA GLY A 133 -9.67 -0.09 -12.70
C GLY A 133 -10.81 0.92 -12.77
N THR A 134 -11.29 1.25 -13.97
CA THR A 134 -12.17 2.42 -14.20
C THR A 134 -13.65 2.21 -13.90
N ASN A 135 -14.10 0.99 -13.63
CA ASN A 135 -15.49 0.74 -13.24
C ASN A 135 -15.68 0.92 -11.74
N GLN A 136 -16.39 1.99 -11.34
CA GLN A 136 -16.64 2.29 -9.92
C GLN A 136 -17.89 1.61 -9.34
N PHE A 137 -18.72 0.95 -10.18
CA PHE A 137 -20.01 0.43 -9.75
C PHE A 137 -20.05 -1.10 -9.60
N LYS A 138 -19.06 -1.78 -10.09
CA LYS A 138 -18.99 -3.24 -10.04
C LYS A 138 -17.69 -3.73 -9.44
N THR A 139 -17.79 -4.59 -8.46
CA THR A 139 -16.63 -5.24 -7.86
C THR A 139 -15.95 -6.15 -8.89
N TYR A 140 -14.63 -6.00 -9.03
CA TYR A 140 -13.78 -6.85 -9.88
C TYR A 140 -14.13 -6.91 -11.36
N THR A 141 -14.88 -5.94 -11.86
CA THR A 141 -15.16 -5.77 -13.29
C THR A 141 -14.53 -4.47 -13.76
N PHE A 142 -13.76 -4.54 -14.84
CA PHE A 142 -13.06 -3.39 -15.39
C PHE A 142 -13.61 -3.04 -16.76
N ASP A 143 -13.86 -1.77 -17.00
CA ASP A 143 -14.12 -1.21 -18.32
C ASP A 143 -12.80 -0.71 -18.94
N GLY A 144 -11.77 -0.55 -18.12
CA GLY A 144 -10.44 -0.11 -18.49
C GLY A 144 -9.52 -0.05 -17.28
N LEU A 145 -8.26 0.29 -17.51
CA LEU A 145 -7.23 0.47 -16.50
C LEU A 145 -6.63 1.86 -16.67
N ARG A 146 -6.55 2.60 -15.56
CA ARG A 146 -5.79 3.84 -15.49
C ARG A 146 -4.50 3.58 -14.74
N VAL A 147 -3.37 3.88 -15.37
CA VAL A 147 -2.06 3.90 -14.72
C VAL A 147 -1.75 5.35 -14.36
N ASN A 148 -1.38 5.57 -13.12
CA ASN A 148 -1.08 6.89 -12.57
C ASN A 148 0.39 6.94 -12.15
N TYR A 149 0.97 8.13 -12.25
CA TYR A 149 2.34 8.43 -11.89
C TYR A 149 2.36 9.61 -10.92
N ILE A 150 3.21 9.51 -9.91
CA ILE A 150 3.51 10.59 -8.97
C ILE A 150 5.04 10.72 -8.91
N GLY A 151 5.57 11.82 -9.46
CA GLY A 151 6.96 12.21 -9.25
C GLY A 151 7.08 12.88 -7.88
N THR A 152 8.01 12.44 -7.06
CA THR A 152 8.30 13.06 -5.77
C THR A 152 9.58 13.90 -5.84
N LYS A 153 9.95 14.55 -4.74
CA LYS A 153 11.27 15.16 -4.54
C LYS A 153 12.08 14.47 -3.46
N ILE A 154 11.72 13.24 -3.14
CA ILE A 154 12.40 12.41 -2.18
C ILE A 154 13.58 11.75 -2.90
N PRO A 155 14.83 11.96 -2.48
CA PRO A 155 15.97 11.36 -3.15
C PRO A 155 15.88 9.83 -3.17
N MET A 156 16.17 9.24 -4.33
CA MET A 156 16.25 7.79 -4.45
C MET A 156 17.48 7.28 -3.74
N THR A 157 17.29 6.51 -2.69
CA THR A 157 18.39 5.87 -1.97
C THR A 157 18.48 4.37 -2.33
N PRO A 158 19.67 3.75 -2.33
CA PRO A 158 19.82 2.31 -2.58
C PRO A 158 19.20 1.41 -1.52
N LYS A 159 18.46 1.97 -0.56
CA LYS A 159 17.99 1.29 0.65
C LYS A 159 16.55 0.78 0.57
N HIS A 160 15.83 0.99 -0.54
CA HIS A 160 14.48 0.48 -0.67
C HIS A 160 14.49 -1.04 -0.81
N GLN A 161 14.02 -1.73 0.23
CA GLN A 161 14.11 -3.19 0.30
C GLN A 161 12.91 -3.89 -0.35
N TRP A 162 11.74 -3.23 -0.35
CA TRP A 162 10.48 -3.83 -0.82
C TRP A 162 9.63 -2.84 -1.61
N GLY A 163 10.24 -2.16 -2.58
CA GLY A 163 9.60 -1.13 -3.42
C GLY A 163 8.68 -1.67 -4.52
N ALA A 164 8.47 -2.99 -4.62
CA ALA A 164 7.61 -3.58 -5.64
C ALA A 164 7.02 -4.92 -5.19
N TYR A 165 6.14 -5.52 -6.01
CA TYR A 165 5.67 -6.89 -5.81
C TYR A 165 6.87 -7.86 -5.79
N MET A 166 6.95 -8.70 -4.77
CA MET A 166 8.08 -9.61 -4.53
C MET A 166 9.43 -8.91 -4.26
N GLY A 167 9.41 -7.66 -3.76
CA GLY A 167 10.63 -6.92 -3.42
C GLY A 167 11.20 -6.11 -4.58
N SER A 168 12.18 -5.28 -4.30
CA SER A 168 12.76 -4.35 -5.27
C SER A 168 13.47 -5.05 -6.45
N GLU A 169 13.91 -6.29 -6.27
CA GLU A 169 14.55 -7.09 -7.32
C GLU A 169 13.62 -8.17 -7.90
N TYR A 170 12.35 -8.21 -7.51
CA TYR A 170 11.33 -9.13 -8.01
C TYR A 170 11.62 -10.62 -7.78
N ASP A 171 12.48 -10.95 -6.83
CA ASP A 171 12.92 -12.32 -6.54
C ASP A 171 12.32 -12.93 -5.26
N GLY A 172 11.51 -12.13 -4.54
CA GLY A 172 10.90 -12.54 -3.27
C GLY A 172 11.89 -12.64 -2.10
N VAL A 173 13.12 -12.15 -2.27
CA VAL A 173 14.16 -12.20 -1.25
C VAL A 173 14.30 -10.87 -0.56
N PHE A 174 14.10 -10.85 0.76
CA PHE A 174 14.37 -9.68 1.58
C PHE A 174 15.86 -9.60 1.88
N LYS A 175 16.52 -8.57 1.40
CA LYS A 175 17.95 -8.35 1.63
C LYS A 175 18.14 -7.48 2.87
N LYS A 176 18.95 -7.94 3.82
CA LYS A 176 19.31 -7.12 4.99
C LYS A 176 20.10 -5.89 4.56
N LYS A 177 19.75 -4.76 5.19
CA LYS A 177 20.52 -3.50 5.11
C LYS A 177 21.94 -3.67 5.69
#